data_15d56c951f4fc29b89d11c4f49eb3c88
#
_entry.id   15d56c951f4fc29b89d11c4f49eb3c88
#
_cell.length_a   1.000
_cell.length_b   1.000
_cell.length_c   1.000
_cell.angle_alpha   90.00
_cell.angle_beta   90.00
_cell.angle_gamma   90.00
#
_symmetry.space_group_name_H-M   'P 1'
#
loop_
_entity.id
_entity.type
_entity.pdbx_description
1 polymer ?
#
loop_
_entity_poly.entity_id
_entity_poly.type
_entity_poly.pdbx_seq_one_letter_code
_entity_poly.pdbx_strand_id
1 'polypeptide(L)'
;MTQQTEPKAPATRQGKRAFASPGMIRTLAGTVMAVSVVAGIWGVAYDINGATQAKAAVVVGVHARPGAVLQVSGTTPSGAPGTVLVRDAEPSWPFGLTIPGIPATSPSSATLDGHGDTLTLRSWGSTIPEQLLSRGGLAVVGLCVGVGAVWLRRVLTSIAEGQPFQPGNAARIAGIGGLVALATLANDIIPVLGSHLVLQRLGLTGASSPIFAEVALSLGPLLAVPFLLALAEAFRRGAELAKEVEGLV
;
A
#
# COMPACT_ATOMS: atom_id res chain seq x y z
N MET A 1 20.51 -56.16 -57.84
CA MET A 1 20.43 -55.79 -56.45
C MET A 1 20.65 -54.28 -56.33
N THR A 2 19.59 -53.51 -56.36
CA THR A 2 19.66 -52.04 -56.27
C THR A 2 19.17 -51.63 -54.90
N GLN A 3 20.11 -51.16 -54.06
CA GLN A 3 19.77 -50.60 -52.74
C GLN A 3 19.14 -49.21 -52.93
N GLN A 4 17.89 -49.10 -52.60
CA GLN A 4 17.21 -47.81 -52.44
C GLN A 4 17.66 -47.18 -51.13
N THR A 5 18.36 -46.07 -51.22
CA THR A 5 18.67 -45.19 -50.10
C THR A 5 17.45 -44.35 -49.80
N GLU A 6 16.81 -44.61 -48.65
CA GLU A 6 15.69 -43.86 -48.12
C GLU A 6 16.17 -42.45 -47.68
N PRO A 7 15.53 -41.35 -48.12
CA PRO A 7 15.92 -40.01 -47.73
C PRO A 7 15.47 -39.74 -46.27
N LYS A 8 16.48 -39.55 -45.39
CA LYS A 8 16.33 -39.15 -44.00
C LYS A 8 15.63 -37.80 -43.91
N ALA A 9 14.39 -37.78 -43.44
CA ALA A 9 13.61 -36.55 -43.21
C ALA A 9 14.34 -35.56 -42.29
N PRO A 10 14.37 -34.25 -42.63
CA PRO A 10 15.01 -33.27 -41.77
C PRO A 10 14.24 -33.15 -40.46
N ALA A 11 14.93 -33.35 -39.34
CA ALA A 11 14.39 -33.12 -38.00
C ALA A 11 14.03 -31.64 -37.85
N THR A 12 12.75 -31.33 -37.89
CA THR A 12 12.21 -30.01 -37.61
C THR A 12 12.52 -29.68 -36.16
N ARG A 13 13.62 -28.99 -35.91
CA ARG A 13 13.89 -28.33 -34.63
C ARG A 13 12.82 -27.25 -34.46
N GLN A 14 11.69 -27.62 -33.88
CA GLN A 14 10.76 -26.65 -33.25
C GLN A 14 11.52 -26.00 -32.09
N GLY A 15 12.20 -24.91 -32.38
CA GLY A 15 12.78 -24.04 -31.39
C GLY A 15 11.64 -23.51 -30.51
N LYS A 16 11.43 -24.12 -29.33
CA LYS A 16 10.60 -23.54 -28.29
C LYS A 16 11.19 -22.15 -28.00
N ARG A 17 10.56 -21.12 -28.55
CA ARG A 17 10.84 -19.72 -28.17
C ARG A 17 10.40 -19.58 -26.72
N ALA A 18 11.31 -19.81 -25.79
CA ALA A 18 11.09 -19.46 -24.40
C ALA A 18 10.88 -17.93 -24.33
N PHE A 19 9.74 -17.49 -23.84
CA PHE A 19 9.35 -16.07 -23.75
C PHE A 19 10.35 -15.26 -22.89
N ALA A 20 11.06 -15.91 -21.99
CA ALA A 20 12.14 -15.32 -21.19
C ALA A 20 13.24 -16.35 -20.95
N SER A 21 14.51 -15.92 -20.98
CA SER A 21 15.62 -16.79 -20.61
C SER A 21 15.64 -17.05 -19.09
N PRO A 22 16.10 -18.24 -18.64
CA PRO A 22 16.22 -18.53 -17.21
C PRO A 22 17.09 -17.51 -16.46
N GLY A 23 18.11 -16.95 -17.12
CA GLY A 23 18.93 -15.88 -16.57
C GLY A 23 18.15 -14.60 -16.31
N MET A 24 17.28 -14.19 -17.24
CA MET A 24 16.45 -13.00 -17.10
C MET A 24 15.45 -13.15 -15.93
N ILE A 25 14.89 -14.34 -15.75
CA ILE A 25 13.96 -14.60 -14.62
C ILE A 25 14.72 -14.54 -13.29
N ARG A 26 15.94 -15.06 -13.21
CA ARG A 26 16.76 -15.00 -11.99
C ARG A 26 17.20 -13.57 -11.65
N THR A 27 17.59 -12.77 -12.64
CA THR A 27 17.92 -11.36 -12.40
C THR A 27 16.70 -10.58 -11.93
N LEU A 28 15.53 -10.77 -12.58
CA LEU A 28 14.29 -10.16 -12.16
C LEU A 28 13.93 -10.53 -10.70
N ALA A 29 14.03 -11.81 -10.35
CA ALA A 29 13.78 -12.29 -8.99
C ALA A 29 14.74 -11.68 -7.96
N GLY A 30 16.01 -11.48 -8.32
CA GLY A 30 17.00 -10.81 -7.50
C GLY A 30 16.71 -9.33 -7.31
N THR A 31 16.37 -8.62 -8.39
CA THR A 31 16.01 -7.19 -8.34
C THR A 31 14.76 -6.95 -7.50
N VAL A 32 13.69 -7.73 -7.73
CA VAL A 32 12.47 -7.64 -6.93
C VAL A 32 12.76 -7.81 -5.44
N MET A 33 13.58 -8.81 -5.09
CA MET A 33 13.94 -9.03 -3.70
C MET A 33 14.74 -7.86 -3.11
N ALA A 34 15.74 -7.33 -3.82
CA ALA A 34 16.55 -6.22 -3.33
C ALA A 34 15.70 -4.96 -3.08
N VAL A 35 14.85 -4.59 -4.05
CA VAL A 35 13.94 -3.44 -3.92
C VAL A 35 12.97 -3.64 -2.76
N SER A 36 12.43 -4.85 -2.58
CA SER A 36 11.46 -5.13 -1.52
C SER A 36 12.08 -5.14 -0.13
N VAL A 37 13.32 -5.61 0.01
CA VAL A 37 14.06 -5.54 1.28
C VAL A 37 14.31 -4.07 1.65
N VAL A 38 14.74 -3.25 0.69
CA VAL A 38 14.94 -1.82 0.91
C VAL A 38 13.63 -1.15 1.31
N ALA A 39 12.53 -1.43 0.61
CA ALA A 39 11.21 -0.88 0.92
C ALA A 39 10.72 -1.30 2.32
N GLY A 40 10.93 -2.56 2.70
CA GLY A 40 10.59 -3.09 4.02
C GLY A 40 11.37 -2.40 5.14
N ILE A 41 12.69 -2.28 4.99
CA ILE A 41 13.55 -1.59 5.95
C ILE A 41 13.15 -0.12 6.07
N TRP A 42 12.90 0.54 4.92
CA TRP A 42 12.50 1.94 4.89
C TRP A 42 11.16 2.18 5.62
N GLY A 43 10.14 1.34 5.37
CA GLY A 43 8.84 1.45 6.04
C GLY A 43 8.95 1.36 7.55
N VAL A 44 9.67 0.37 8.07
CA VAL A 44 9.90 0.19 9.51
C VAL A 44 10.76 1.32 10.09
N ALA A 45 11.84 1.72 9.41
CA ALA A 45 12.69 2.82 9.86
C ALA A 45 11.94 4.15 9.92
N TYR A 46 11.04 4.39 8.95
CA TYR A 46 10.19 5.58 8.92
C TYR A 46 9.23 5.63 10.12
N ASP A 47 8.64 4.50 10.48
CA ASP A 47 7.74 4.40 11.64
C ASP A 47 8.49 4.57 12.97
N ILE A 48 9.64 3.92 13.14
CA ILE A 48 10.51 4.09 14.30
C ILE A 48 10.97 5.54 14.44
N ASN A 49 11.38 6.18 13.34
CA ASN A 49 11.73 7.59 13.35
C ASN A 49 10.56 8.47 13.81
N GLY A 50 9.31 8.10 13.47
CA GLY A 50 8.12 8.75 13.99
C GLY A 50 8.04 8.69 15.52
N ALA A 51 8.32 7.55 16.13
CA ALA A 51 8.30 7.39 17.58
C ALA A 51 9.31 8.30 18.30
N THR A 52 10.48 8.58 17.68
CA THR A 52 11.49 9.48 18.23
C THR A 52 11.09 10.95 18.15
N GLN A 53 10.09 11.29 17.34
CA GLN A 53 9.58 12.64 17.14
C GLN A 53 8.36 12.96 18.03
N ALA A 54 8.16 12.22 19.13
CA ALA A 54 7.15 12.56 20.12
C ALA A 54 7.28 14.04 20.56
N LYS A 55 6.13 14.74 20.67
CA LYS A 55 6.00 16.20 20.86
C LYS A 55 6.21 17.04 19.58
N ALA A 56 6.68 16.48 18.47
CA ALA A 56 6.71 17.17 17.19
C ALA A 56 5.30 17.22 16.56
N ALA A 57 5.21 17.79 15.35
CA ALA A 57 3.99 17.78 14.59
C ALA A 57 3.66 16.38 14.08
N VAL A 58 2.43 15.93 14.31
CA VAL A 58 1.84 14.77 13.63
C VAL A 58 0.94 15.25 12.50
N VAL A 59 0.96 14.54 11.38
CA VAL A 59 0.14 14.84 10.21
C VAL A 59 -0.86 13.72 10.03
N VAL A 60 -2.13 14.05 10.04
CA VAL A 60 -3.23 13.07 9.91
C VAL A 60 -4.26 13.54 8.89
N GLY A 61 -4.82 12.60 8.14
CA GLY A 61 -5.91 12.86 7.21
C GLY A 61 -7.24 12.97 7.96
N VAL A 62 -8.03 13.98 7.62
CA VAL A 62 -9.38 14.20 8.16
C VAL A 62 -10.30 14.66 7.03
N HIS A 63 -11.61 14.53 7.26
CA HIS A 63 -12.63 15.01 6.34
C HIS A 63 -13.45 16.12 7.02
N ALA A 64 -13.86 17.11 6.24
CA ALA A 64 -14.76 18.13 6.72
C ALA A 64 -16.19 17.64 6.68
N ARG A 65 -16.99 17.99 7.70
CA ARG A 65 -18.43 17.75 7.65
C ARG A 65 -19.10 18.67 6.65
N PRO A 66 -20.10 18.21 5.90
CA PRO A 66 -20.89 19.07 5.02
C PRO A 66 -21.49 20.24 5.82
N GLY A 67 -21.25 21.48 5.36
CA GLY A 67 -21.69 22.69 6.03
C GLY A 67 -20.87 23.13 7.25
N ALA A 68 -19.73 22.49 7.51
CA ALA A 68 -18.83 22.95 8.56
C ALA A 68 -18.22 24.30 8.20
N VAL A 69 -18.24 25.23 9.16
CA VAL A 69 -17.60 26.54 9.03
C VAL A 69 -16.22 26.45 9.68
N LEU A 70 -15.17 26.53 8.88
CA LEU A 70 -13.79 26.61 9.35
C LEU A 70 -13.28 28.04 9.22
N GLN A 71 -12.71 28.58 10.31
CA GLN A 71 -12.10 29.91 10.28
C GLN A 71 -10.73 29.82 9.63
N VAL A 72 -10.50 30.66 8.63
CA VAL A 72 -9.19 30.81 8.02
C VAL A 72 -8.35 31.73 8.88
N SER A 73 -7.26 31.26 9.44
CA SER A 73 -6.22 32.10 10.03
C SER A 73 -5.26 32.54 8.93
N GLY A 74 -5.48 33.67 8.38
CA GLY A 74 -4.62 34.29 7.39
C GLY A 74 -5.34 35.46 6.73
N THR A 75 -4.57 36.37 6.19
CA THR A 75 -5.11 37.41 5.31
C THR A 75 -5.50 36.76 3.99
N THR A 76 -6.80 36.83 3.65
CA THR A 76 -7.24 36.56 2.27
C THR A 76 -6.45 37.45 1.28
N PRO A 77 -6.38 37.11 -0.01
CA PRO A 77 -5.79 38.01 -1.02
C PRO A 77 -6.37 39.41 -0.99
N SER A 78 -7.56 39.59 -0.43
CA SER A 78 -8.23 40.87 -0.17
C SER A 78 -7.87 41.53 1.16
N GLY A 79 -6.99 40.94 2.00
CA GLY A 79 -6.51 41.51 3.26
C GLY A 79 -7.47 41.43 4.44
N ALA A 80 -8.62 40.77 4.34
CA ALA A 80 -9.60 40.64 5.41
C ALA A 80 -9.49 39.27 6.13
N PRO A 81 -9.61 39.23 7.49
CA PRO A 81 -9.82 37.97 8.17
C PRO A 81 -11.19 37.42 7.74
N GLY A 82 -11.22 36.26 7.11
CA GLY A 82 -12.44 35.69 6.56
C GLY A 82 -12.78 34.35 7.17
N THR A 83 -14.07 34.07 7.31
CA THR A 83 -14.62 32.76 7.59
C THR A 83 -14.93 32.10 6.25
N VAL A 84 -14.29 30.97 5.92
CA VAL A 84 -14.55 30.24 4.68
C VAL A 84 -15.34 28.98 5.00
N LEU A 85 -16.44 28.80 4.27
CA LEU A 85 -17.11 27.49 4.22
C LEU A 85 -16.23 26.53 3.44
N VAL A 86 -15.92 25.37 4.02
CA VAL A 86 -15.04 24.35 3.37
C VAL A 86 -15.56 23.94 1.99
N ARG A 87 -16.87 24.07 1.76
CA ARG A 87 -17.51 23.77 0.48
C ARG A 87 -17.05 24.64 -0.68
N ASP A 88 -16.58 25.87 -0.38
CA ASP A 88 -16.22 26.88 -1.38
C ASP A 88 -14.70 27.08 -1.48
N ALA A 89 -13.90 26.31 -0.73
CA ALA A 89 -12.45 26.37 -0.79
C ALA A 89 -11.95 25.78 -2.11
N GLU A 90 -11.53 26.63 -3.01
CA GLU A 90 -10.85 26.19 -4.22
C GLU A 90 -9.56 25.43 -3.88
N PRO A 91 -9.21 24.36 -4.65
CA PRO A 91 -8.11 23.43 -4.31
C PRO A 91 -6.70 24.04 -4.36
N SER A 92 -6.56 25.34 -4.58
CA SER A 92 -5.26 26.03 -4.78
C SER A 92 -4.85 26.98 -3.64
N TRP A 93 -5.50 26.92 -2.48
CA TRP A 93 -5.22 27.89 -1.42
C TRP A 93 -4.22 27.35 -0.40
N PRO A 94 -3.02 27.94 -0.29
CA PRO A 94 -2.00 27.54 0.69
C PRO A 94 -2.25 28.20 2.05
N PHE A 95 -3.46 28.10 2.61
CA PHE A 95 -3.78 28.74 3.88
C PHE A 95 -3.90 27.71 5.00
N GLY A 96 -3.19 27.99 6.12
CA GLY A 96 -3.45 27.30 7.38
C GLY A 96 -4.84 27.66 7.88
N LEU A 97 -5.77 26.68 7.93
CA LEU A 97 -7.08 26.81 8.55
C LEU A 97 -6.92 26.69 10.06
N THR A 98 -7.50 27.61 10.83
CA THR A 98 -7.54 27.49 12.28
C THR A 98 -8.85 26.85 12.69
N ILE A 99 -8.78 25.86 13.57
CA ILE A 99 -9.97 25.21 14.09
C ILE A 99 -10.51 26.06 15.23
N PRO A 100 -11.81 26.41 15.24
CA PRO A 100 -12.40 27.18 16.33
C PRO A 100 -12.19 26.48 17.68
N GLY A 101 -11.76 27.25 18.70
CA GLY A 101 -11.53 26.74 20.06
C GLY A 101 -10.12 26.22 20.35
N ILE A 102 -9.22 26.15 19.37
CA ILE A 102 -7.81 25.84 19.59
C ILE A 102 -6.98 27.12 19.44
N PRO A 103 -6.32 27.62 20.51
CA PRO A 103 -5.49 28.81 20.39
C PRO A 103 -4.26 28.57 19.51
N ALA A 104 -4.04 29.43 18.53
CA ALA A 104 -2.98 29.34 17.54
C ALA A 104 -1.55 29.38 18.11
N THR A 105 -1.39 29.81 19.36
CA THR A 105 -0.11 30.03 20.05
C THR A 105 0.26 28.96 21.07
N SER A 106 -0.58 27.93 21.24
CA SER A 106 -0.31 26.83 22.19
C SER A 106 0.62 25.77 21.55
N PRO A 107 1.44 25.04 22.34
CA PRO A 107 2.15 23.86 21.86
C PRO A 107 1.23 22.74 21.34
N SER A 108 -0.07 22.86 21.57
CA SER A 108 -1.12 22.05 20.97
C SER A 108 -1.81 22.71 19.76
N SER A 109 -1.18 23.69 19.11
CA SER A 109 -1.73 24.30 17.90
C SER A 109 -1.92 23.27 16.79
N ALA A 110 -3.00 23.37 16.07
CA ALA A 110 -3.30 22.54 14.92
C ALA A 110 -3.53 23.43 13.70
N THR A 111 -2.92 23.08 12.58
CA THR A 111 -3.19 23.71 11.27
C THR A 111 -3.86 22.70 10.38
N LEU A 112 -4.76 23.16 9.55
CA LEU A 112 -5.49 22.35 8.59
C LEU A 112 -5.12 22.83 7.18
N ASP A 113 -4.52 21.96 6.41
CA ASP A 113 -4.18 22.19 5.01
C ASP A 113 -5.07 21.28 4.15
N GLY A 114 -5.63 21.76 3.04
CA GLY A 114 -6.58 20.98 2.29
C GLY A 114 -6.44 21.06 0.78
N HIS A 115 -6.73 19.92 0.13
CA HIS A 115 -7.00 19.84 -1.30
C HIS A 115 -8.26 18.97 -1.48
N GLY A 116 -9.34 19.57 -1.96
CA GLY A 116 -10.60 18.87 -2.17
C GLY A 116 -11.27 18.38 -0.88
N ASP A 117 -11.83 17.18 -0.90
CA ASP A 117 -12.57 16.60 0.22
C ASP A 117 -11.70 16.08 1.38
N THR A 118 -10.39 15.94 1.13
CA THR A 118 -9.43 15.46 2.11
C THR A 118 -8.64 16.62 2.69
N LEU A 119 -8.67 16.77 3.99
CA LEU A 119 -7.93 17.77 4.72
C LEU A 119 -6.79 17.10 5.49
N THR A 120 -5.66 17.78 5.56
CA THR A 120 -4.50 17.32 6.31
C THR A 120 -4.39 18.14 7.59
N LEU A 121 -4.64 17.49 8.72
CA LEU A 121 -4.51 18.10 10.04
C LEU A 121 -3.08 17.92 10.54
N ARG A 122 -2.37 19.02 10.71
CA ARG A 122 -1.07 19.05 11.37
C ARG A 122 -1.24 19.51 12.82
N SER A 123 -0.95 18.65 13.77
CA SER A 123 -1.08 18.93 15.20
C SER A 123 0.24 18.78 15.91
N TRP A 124 0.58 19.76 16.76
CA TRP A 124 1.79 19.77 17.58
C TRP A 124 1.54 19.12 18.97
N GLY A 125 2.62 18.72 19.63
CA GLY A 125 2.51 18.07 20.92
C GLY A 125 1.98 16.63 20.85
N SER A 126 2.31 15.92 19.76
CA SER A 126 1.89 14.54 19.54
C SER A 126 2.44 13.57 20.57
N THR A 127 1.72 12.49 20.78
CA THR A 127 2.13 11.35 21.60
C THR A 127 2.80 10.28 20.74
N ILE A 128 3.57 9.38 21.38
CA ILE A 128 4.20 8.25 20.70
C ILE A 128 3.17 7.40 19.93
N PRO A 129 2.03 6.96 20.53
CA PRO A 129 1.04 6.19 19.81
C PRO A 129 0.42 6.93 18.61
N GLU A 130 0.21 8.25 18.71
CA GLU A 130 -0.27 9.04 17.56
C GLU A 130 0.72 9.02 16.40
N GLN A 131 2.02 9.17 16.69
CA GLN A 131 3.07 9.11 15.67
C GLN A 131 3.20 7.71 15.04
N LEU A 132 3.18 6.65 15.86
CA LEU A 132 3.25 5.27 15.38
C LEU A 132 2.03 4.92 14.53
N LEU A 133 0.82 5.26 14.96
CA LEU A 133 -0.39 4.94 14.20
C LEU A 133 -0.51 5.77 12.92
N SER A 134 -0.10 7.05 12.94
CA SER A 134 -0.16 7.87 11.71
C SER A 134 0.74 7.35 10.59
N ARG A 135 1.80 6.61 10.92
CA ARG A 135 2.81 6.07 9.98
C ARG A 135 2.80 4.55 9.88
N GLY A 136 2.23 3.86 10.86
CA GLY A 136 2.29 2.40 11.01
C GLY A 136 1.70 1.62 9.84
N GLY A 137 0.78 2.22 9.06
CA GLY A 137 0.31 1.64 7.81
C GLY A 137 1.45 1.33 6.85
N LEU A 138 2.41 2.25 6.69
CA LEU A 138 3.58 2.07 5.82
C LEU A 138 4.54 0.99 6.33
N ALA A 139 4.69 0.84 7.64
CA ALA A 139 5.51 -0.23 8.23
C ALA A 139 4.92 -1.61 7.90
N VAL A 140 3.59 -1.79 8.06
CA VAL A 140 2.91 -3.04 7.71
C VAL A 140 3.00 -3.32 6.21
N VAL A 141 2.79 -2.32 5.36
CA VAL A 141 2.97 -2.44 3.90
C VAL A 141 4.40 -2.90 3.58
N GLY A 142 5.41 -2.26 4.16
CA GLY A 142 6.82 -2.64 3.96
C GLY A 142 7.10 -4.09 4.34
N LEU A 143 6.59 -4.56 5.48
CA LEU A 143 6.73 -5.95 5.90
C LEU A 143 6.01 -6.92 4.95
N CYS A 144 4.77 -6.61 4.54
CA CYS A 144 4.01 -7.43 3.59
C CYS A 144 4.73 -7.52 2.23
N VAL A 145 5.27 -6.41 1.73
CA VAL A 145 6.05 -6.36 0.49
C VAL A 145 7.31 -7.21 0.63
N GLY A 146 8.03 -7.12 1.77
CA GLY A 146 9.22 -7.93 2.02
C GLY A 146 8.94 -9.43 2.01
N VAL A 147 7.92 -9.88 2.74
CA VAL A 147 7.51 -11.29 2.78
C VAL A 147 7.00 -11.77 1.42
N GLY A 148 6.16 -10.95 0.77
CA GLY A 148 5.62 -11.24 -0.56
C GLY A 148 6.72 -11.41 -1.62
N ALA A 149 7.77 -10.59 -1.57
CA ALA A 149 8.91 -10.70 -2.46
C ALA A 149 9.70 -12.00 -2.27
N VAL A 150 9.88 -12.46 -1.03
CA VAL A 150 10.52 -13.76 -0.76
C VAL A 150 9.70 -14.88 -1.38
N TRP A 151 8.38 -14.87 -1.25
CA TRP A 151 7.51 -15.88 -1.86
C TRP A 151 7.50 -15.79 -3.37
N LEU A 152 7.40 -14.57 -3.92
CA LEU A 152 7.47 -14.35 -5.37
C LEU A 152 8.79 -14.83 -5.97
N ARG A 153 9.92 -14.53 -5.31
CA ARG A 153 11.22 -15.03 -5.74
C ARG A 153 11.25 -16.56 -5.82
N ARG A 154 10.70 -17.26 -4.80
CA ARG A 154 10.65 -18.73 -4.79
C ARG A 154 9.81 -19.28 -5.95
N VAL A 155 8.67 -18.65 -6.26
CA VAL A 155 7.84 -19.01 -7.41
C VAL A 155 8.59 -18.78 -8.72
N LEU A 156 9.23 -17.62 -8.90
CA LEU A 156 10.00 -17.30 -10.11
C LEU A 156 11.20 -18.26 -10.31
N THR A 157 11.88 -18.61 -9.22
CA THR A 157 13.00 -19.55 -9.27
C THR A 157 12.55 -20.94 -9.72
N SER A 158 11.44 -21.46 -9.18
CA SER A 158 10.90 -22.77 -9.59
C SER A 158 10.46 -22.77 -11.07
N ILE A 159 9.93 -21.64 -11.57
CA ILE A 159 9.61 -21.47 -13.01
C ILE A 159 10.88 -21.50 -13.85
N ALA A 160 11.96 -20.83 -13.41
CA ALA A 160 13.25 -20.81 -14.09
C ALA A 160 13.93 -22.18 -14.14
N GLU A 161 13.67 -23.03 -13.15
CA GLU A 161 14.12 -24.43 -13.05
C GLU A 161 13.27 -25.41 -13.87
N GLY A 162 12.24 -24.93 -14.56
CA GLY A 162 11.33 -25.73 -15.38
C GLY A 162 10.27 -26.48 -14.57
N GLN A 163 10.08 -26.14 -13.30
CA GLN A 163 9.12 -26.77 -12.40
C GLN A 163 8.04 -25.76 -11.93
N PRO A 164 7.25 -25.18 -12.84
CA PRO A 164 6.25 -24.16 -12.48
C PRO A 164 5.20 -24.67 -11.51
N PHE A 165 4.84 -25.94 -11.63
CA PHE A 165 3.80 -26.60 -10.80
C PHE A 165 4.37 -27.30 -9.56
N GLN A 166 5.51 -26.85 -9.05
CA GLN A 166 6.10 -27.39 -7.83
C GLN A 166 5.10 -27.28 -6.66
N PRO A 167 4.99 -28.34 -5.81
CA PRO A 167 4.17 -28.28 -4.62
C PRO A 167 4.50 -27.05 -3.74
N GLY A 168 3.48 -26.31 -3.36
CA GLY A 168 3.63 -25.07 -2.55
C GLY A 168 3.63 -23.77 -3.34
N ASN A 169 3.80 -23.73 -4.66
CA ASN A 169 3.70 -22.48 -5.42
C ASN A 169 2.29 -21.90 -5.36
N ALA A 170 1.25 -22.73 -5.46
CA ALA A 170 -0.14 -22.30 -5.28
C ALA A 170 -0.37 -21.61 -3.93
N ALA A 171 0.12 -22.23 -2.84
CA ALA A 171 0.01 -21.61 -1.50
C ALA A 171 0.79 -20.31 -1.37
N ARG A 172 1.96 -20.19 -2.00
CA ARG A 172 2.74 -18.93 -2.02
C ARG A 172 2.00 -17.82 -2.77
N ILE A 173 1.39 -18.14 -3.92
CA ILE A 173 0.61 -17.17 -4.72
C ILE A 173 -0.64 -16.74 -3.94
N ALA A 174 -1.37 -17.67 -3.33
CA ALA A 174 -2.50 -17.34 -2.47
C ALA A 174 -2.09 -16.48 -1.28
N GLY A 175 -0.95 -16.80 -0.66
CA GLY A 175 -0.38 -16.01 0.43
C GLY A 175 0.00 -14.59 0.02
N ILE A 176 0.55 -14.39 -1.20
CA ILE A 176 0.81 -13.05 -1.75
C ILE A 176 -0.52 -12.28 -1.86
N GLY A 177 -1.60 -12.91 -2.31
CA GLY A 177 -2.94 -12.31 -2.31
C GLY A 177 -3.38 -11.87 -0.92
N GLY A 178 -3.19 -12.72 0.10
CA GLY A 178 -3.45 -12.39 1.50
C GLY A 178 -2.62 -11.22 2.03
N LEU A 179 -1.33 -11.14 1.65
CA LEU A 179 -0.45 -10.03 2.01
C LEU A 179 -0.87 -8.72 1.35
N VAL A 180 -1.34 -8.76 0.10
CA VAL A 180 -1.90 -7.58 -0.59
C VAL A 180 -3.13 -7.07 0.14
N ALA A 181 -4.06 -7.96 0.51
CA ALA A 181 -5.24 -7.58 1.29
C ALA A 181 -4.86 -6.97 2.64
N LEU A 182 -3.96 -7.62 3.38
CA LEU A 182 -3.48 -7.13 4.68
C LEU A 182 -2.79 -5.78 4.57
N ALA A 183 -1.91 -5.60 3.59
CA ALA A 183 -1.20 -4.34 3.36
C ALA A 183 -2.17 -3.20 3.05
N THR A 184 -3.16 -3.43 2.19
CA THR A 184 -4.17 -2.44 1.82
C THR A 184 -5.01 -2.05 3.03
N LEU A 185 -5.56 -3.02 3.74
CA LEU A 185 -6.39 -2.75 4.93
C LEU A 185 -5.60 -2.06 6.03
N ALA A 186 -4.36 -2.46 6.27
CA ALA A 186 -3.50 -1.82 7.26
C ALA A 186 -3.18 -0.37 6.89
N ASN A 187 -2.90 -0.11 5.60
CA ASN A 187 -2.63 1.24 5.11
C ASN A 187 -3.85 2.16 5.21
N ASP A 188 -5.06 1.64 5.04
CA ASP A 188 -6.28 2.43 5.07
C ASP A 188 -6.81 2.60 6.51
N ILE A 189 -6.66 1.61 7.39
CA ILE A 189 -7.24 1.62 8.74
C ILE A 189 -6.30 2.22 9.78
N ILE A 190 -5.00 1.86 9.77
CA ILE A 190 -4.07 2.25 10.84
C ILE A 190 -3.93 3.77 10.94
N PRO A 191 -3.75 4.55 9.86
CA PRO A 191 -3.67 6.01 9.95
C PRO A 191 -4.95 6.65 10.49
N VAL A 192 -6.13 6.07 10.19
CA VAL A 192 -7.41 6.57 10.71
C VAL A 192 -7.51 6.40 12.22
N LEU A 193 -6.97 5.31 12.77
CA LEU A 193 -6.86 5.16 14.23
C LEU A 193 -5.96 6.26 14.83
N GLY A 194 -4.86 6.60 14.16
CA GLY A 194 -4.01 7.73 14.53
C GLY A 194 -4.78 9.06 14.50
N SER A 195 -5.56 9.29 13.43
CA SER A 195 -6.42 10.48 13.30
C SER A 195 -7.42 10.57 14.43
N HIS A 196 -8.05 9.46 14.81
CA HIS A 196 -8.98 9.42 15.96
C HIS A 196 -8.33 9.82 17.27
N LEU A 197 -7.10 9.33 17.57
CA LEU A 197 -6.39 9.71 18.78
C LEU A 197 -6.05 11.20 18.80
N VAL A 198 -5.60 11.75 17.67
CA VAL A 198 -5.33 13.19 17.55
C VAL A 198 -6.59 14.02 17.76
N LEU A 199 -7.71 13.65 17.10
CA LEU A 199 -8.99 14.33 17.28
C LEU A 199 -9.50 14.24 18.72
N GLN A 200 -9.33 13.11 19.38
CA GLN A 200 -9.69 12.91 20.79
C GLN A 200 -8.88 13.83 21.71
N ARG A 201 -7.56 13.90 21.50
CA ARG A 201 -6.68 14.81 22.24
C ARG A 201 -7.04 16.27 22.07
N LEU A 202 -7.50 16.65 20.87
CA LEU A 202 -7.91 18.01 20.54
C LEU A 202 -9.36 18.32 20.98
N GLY A 203 -10.10 17.34 21.54
CA GLY A 203 -11.52 17.51 21.91
C GLY A 203 -12.48 17.60 20.73
N LEU A 204 -12.07 17.11 19.55
CA LEU A 204 -12.80 17.21 18.29
C LEU A 204 -13.54 15.90 17.91
N THR A 205 -13.97 15.11 18.88
CA THR A 205 -14.64 13.80 18.65
C THR A 205 -16.16 13.85 18.68
N GLY A 206 -16.77 14.99 18.94
CA GLY A 206 -18.24 15.13 19.06
C GLY A 206 -18.96 15.15 17.71
N ALA A 207 -20.30 14.94 17.75
CA ALA A 207 -21.15 15.09 16.57
C ALA A 207 -21.16 16.53 16.02
N SER A 208 -20.85 17.51 16.85
CA SER A 208 -20.71 18.93 16.50
C SER A 208 -19.31 19.30 15.98
N SER A 209 -18.36 18.34 15.96
CA SER A 209 -17.02 18.62 15.41
C SER A 209 -17.11 18.93 13.92
N PRO A 210 -16.43 19.99 13.44
CA PRO A 210 -16.42 20.34 12.02
C PRO A 210 -15.64 19.36 11.15
N ILE A 211 -14.77 18.53 11.76
CA ILE A 211 -13.95 17.55 11.09
C ILE A 211 -14.11 16.17 11.71
N PHE A 212 -13.86 15.13 10.93
CA PHE A 212 -13.93 13.73 11.37
C PHE A 212 -12.90 12.88 10.62
N ALA A 213 -12.59 11.73 11.19
CA ALA A 213 -11.75 10.72 10.54
C ALA A 213 -12.66 9.65 9.92
N GLU A 214 -12.43 9.31 8.67
CA GLU A 214 -13.16 8.28 7.93
C GLU A 214 -12.20 7.31 7.26
N VAL A 215 -12.60 6.03 7.21
CA VAL A 215 -11.85 4.99 6.50
C VAL A 215 -12.29 5.00 5.04
N ALA A 216 -11.43 5.48 4.16
CA ALA A 216 -11.61 5.34 2.73
C ALA A 216 -10.91 4.06 2.25
N LEU A 217 -11.69 3.03 1.91
CA LEU A 217 -11.13 1.77 1.44
C LEU A 217 -10.60 1.89 0.02
N SER A 218 -9.33 1.56 -0.17
CA SER A 218 -8.65 1.52 -1.46
C SER A 218 -9.01 0.25 -2.22
N LEU A 219 -10.10 0.28 -3.00
CA LEU A 219 -10.60 -0.89 -3.74
C LEU A 219 -9.64 -1.38 -4.82
N GLY A 220 -8.83 -0.50 -5.43
CA GLY A 220 -7.92 -0.84 -6.52
C GLY A 220 -7.00 -2.02 -6.20
N PRO A 221 -6.14 -1.96 -5.17
CA PRO A 221 -5.30 -3.08 -4.79
C PRO A 221 -6.08 -4.32 -4.34
N LEU A 222 -7.26 -4.15 -3.71
CA LEU A 222 -8.10 -5.26 -3.29
C LEU A 222 -8.64 -6.07 -4.48
N LEU A 223 -8.86 -5.46 -5.63
CA LEU A 223 -9.25 -6.17 -6.85
C LEU A 223 -8.17 -7.13 -7.36
N ALA A 224 -6.89 -6.92 -7.01
CA ALA A 224 -5.84 -7.87 -7.35
C ALA A 224 -5.94 -9.19 -6.57
N VAL A 225 -6.59 -9.21 -5.41
CA VAL A 225 -6.70 -10.40 -4.55
C VAL A 225 -7.44 -11.55 -5.25
N PRO A 226 -8.65 -11.38 -5.80
CA PRO A 226 -9.34 -12.46 -6.49
C PRO A 226 -8.56 -12.97 -7.71
N PHE A 227 -7.84 -12.11 -8.44
CA PHE A 227 -6.97 -12.56 -9.53
C PHE A 227 -5.82 -13.44 -9.04
N LEU A 228 -5.18 -13.08 -7.93
CA LEU A 228 -4.12 -13.89 -7.33
C LEU A 228 -4.65 -15.22 -6.79
N LEU A 229 -5.85 -15.24 -6.23
CA LEU A 229 -6.50 -16.48 -5.78
C LEU A 229 -6.87 -17.38 -6.96
N ALA A 230 -7.42 -16.82 -8.04
CA ALA A 230 -7.70 -17.57 -9.27
C ALA A 230 -6.42 -18.14 -9.89
N LEU A 231 -5.32 -17.36 -9.89
CA LEU A 231 -4.02 -17.84 -10.34
C LEU A 231 -3.48 -18.97 -9.44
N ALA A 232 -3.60 -18.83 -8.13
CA ALA A 232 -3.20 -19.87 -7.17
C ALA A 232 -3.96 -21.19 -7.42
N GLU A 233 -5.26 -21.09 -7.69
CA GLU A 233 -6.09 -22.25 -8.02
C GLU A 233 -5.67 -22.90 -9.35
N ALA A 234 -5.32 -22.10 -10.37
CA ALA A 234 -4.80 -22.63 -11.63
C ALA A 234 -3.49 -23.39 -11.44
N PHE A 235 -2.57 -22.86 -10.59
CA PHE A 235 -1.33 -23.54 -10.24
C PHE A 235 -1.56 -24.82 -9.44
N ARG A 236 -2.55 -24.84 -8.54
CA ARG A 236 -2.93 -26.03 -7.78
C ARG A 236 -3.42 -27.16 -8.70
N ARG A 237 -4.34 -26.85 -9.60
CA ARG A 237 -4.83 -27.81 -10.59
C ARG A 237 -3.74 -28.29 -11.54
N GLY A 238 -2.85 -27.37 -11.97
CA GLY A 238 -1.70 -27.72 -12.79
C GLY A 238 -0.76 -28.70 -12.10
N ALA A 239 -0.55 -28.54 -10.79
CA ALA A 239 0.27 -29.46 -9.99
C ALA A 239 -0.37 -30.84 -9.85
N GLU A 240 -1.70 -30.93 -9.72
CA GLU A 240 -2.45 -32.19 -9.69
C GLU A 240 -2.32 -32.96 -11.02
N LEU A 241 -2.53 -32.26 -12.14
CA LEU A 241 -2.39 -32.86 -13.47
C LEU A 241 -0.95 -33.33 -13.75
N ALA A 242 0.05 -32.54 -13.36
CA ALA A 242 1.45 -32.93 -13.53
C ALA A 242 1.79 -34.22 -12.77
N LYS A 243 1.25 -34.37 -11.56
CA LYS A 243 1.44 -35.59 -10.75
C LYS A 243 0.75 -36.81 -11.34
N GLU A 244 -0.44 -36.63 -11.95
CA GLU A 244 -1.15 -37.74 -12.63
C GLU A 244 -0.35 -38.27 -13.84
N VAL A 245 0.25 -37.35 -14.62
CA VAL A 245 1.07 -37.72 -15.79
C VAL A 245 2.35 -38.43 -15.37
N GLU A 246 3.03 -37.99 -14.30
CA GLU A 246 4.22 -38.67 -13.77
C GLU A 246 3.91 -40.12 -13.29
N GLY A 247 2.69 -40.40 -12.82
CA GLY A 247 2.28 -41.71 -12.41
C GLY A 247 1.91 -42.68 -13.54
N LEU A 248 1.85 -42.21 -14.79
CA LEU A 248 1.50 -42.99 -15.98
C LEU A 248 2.73 -43.39 -16.81
N VAL A 249 3.92 -42.94 -16.47
CA VAL A 249 5.21 -43.30 -17.09
C VAL A 249 6.02 -44.19 -16.19
#